data_c351fe59dbf422c4f2bdbd0e9ffdfb54
#
_entry.id   c351fe59dbf422c4f2bdbd0e9ffdfb54
#
_cell.length_a   1.000
_cell.length_b   1.000
_cell.length_c   1.000
_cell.angle_alpha   90.00
_cell.angle_beta   90.00
_cell.angle_gamma   90.00
#
_symmetry.space_group_name_H-M   'P 1'
#
loop_
_entity.id
_entity.type
_entity.pdbx_description
1 polymer ?
#
loop_
_entity_poly.entity_id
_entity_poly.type
_entity_poly.pdbx_seq_one_letter_code
_entity_poly.pdbx_strand_id
1 'polypeptide(L)'
;MRPLPLAVGVSAVLLTGVADAHAHSILRYSGSDVTYVAEDATSANQLTVRAAGQDIHVRDPTSDGGIDPGPCRPGEISNDANAWILEAFCPRSGVARLRLDLGEREDLATLSIDLPAVVSAGDGADRVQAGAPADTLLGGPGNDQLGGGDGGDVLDGGVGVDVLDGGTGDDELRARDGQADTLRCGPGTDRVDADQLDDAAADCETVTRTVTAPPPDAGSADDRSPPRVEAGAATLQRVGERRRIRVAATSSERGVLASSGFLNVNGLSLPLRSTRRRLTVAGGGVELTIRLPRKHMAQCRKAFRNARRVVARLSVVATDAAGNSATRRVPGIRLRR
;
A
#
# COMPACT_ATOMS: atom_id res chain seq x y z
N MET A 1 -62.67 -10.42 26.00
CA MET A 1 -61.95 -11.02 24.88
C MET A 1 -61.05 -9.92 24.29
N ARG A 2 -59.77 -9.96 24.57
CA ARG A 2 -58.75 -9.08 23.99
C ARG A 2 -58.01 -9.85 22.91
N PRO A 3 -57.79 -9.32 21.72
CA PRO A 3 -56.96 -9.99 20.74
C PRO A 3 -55.45 -9.77 21.07
N LEU A 4 -54.70 -10.86 21.01
CA LEU A 4 -53.23 -10.87 21.08
C LEU A 4 -52.64 -10.32 19.79
N PRO A 5 -51.51 -9.59 19.85
CA PRO A 5 -50.81 -9.17 18.64
C PRO A 5 -50.03 -10.36 18.07
N LEU A 6 -50.18 -10.58 16.77
CA LEU A 6 -49.33 -11.48 15.99
C LEU A 6 -47.89 -10.90 15.98
N ALA A 7 -46.97 -11.60 16.60
CA ALA A 7 -45.56 -11.39 16.41
C ALA A 7 -45.16 -11.91 15.02
N VAL A 8 -44.86 -11.02 14.12
CA VAL A 8 -44.17 -11.37 12.85
C VAL A 8 -42.71 -11.69 13.23
N GLY A 9 -42.46 -13.00 13.29
CA GLY A 9 -41.09 -13.51 13.46
C GLY A 9 -40.32 -13.24 12.18
N VAL A 10 -39.42 -12.27 12.26
CA VAL A 10 -38.33 -12.15 11.30
C VAL A 10 -37.39 -13.33 11.60
N SER A 11 -37.50 -14.39 10.79
CA SER A 11 -36.49 -15.45 10.77
C SER A 11 -35.16 -14.82 10.34
N ALA A 12 -34.31 -14.56 11.31
CA ALA A 12 -32.91 -14.38 11.06
C ALA A 12 -32.42 -15.71 10.43
N VAL A 13 -32.19 -15.70 9.13
CA VAL A 13 -31.40 -16.74 8.49
C VAL A 13 -29.99 -16.57 9.02
N LEU A 14 -29.64 -17.35 10.05
CA LEU A 14 -28.25 -17.57 10.42
C LEU A 14 -27.61 -18.33 9.24
N LEU A 15 -26.92 -17.59 8.39
CA LEU A 15 -25.90 -18.12 7.51
C LEU A 15 -24.69 -18.52 8.37
N THR A 16 -24.86 -19.62 9.12
CA THR A 16 -23.72 -20.33 9.72
C THR A 16 -23.13 -21.23 8.65
N GLY A 17 -21.99 -20.84 8.13
CA GLY A 17 -21.22 -21.75 7.29
C GLY A 17 -20.76 -21.15 5.95
N VAL A 18 -20.31 -19.92 5.94
CA VAL A 18 -19.36 -19.47 4.90
C VAL A 18 -17.98 -19.52 5.55
N ALA A 19 -17.25 -20.59 5.22
CA ALA A 19 -15.84 -20.67 5.49
C ALA A 19 -15.17 -19.44 4.90
N ASP A 20 -14.36 -18.73 5.73
CA ASP A 20 -13.36 -17.74 5.39
C ASP A 20 -13.44 -17.18 3.94
N ALA A 21 -14.51 -16.45 3.63
CA ALA A 21 -14.52 -15.56 2.50
C ALA A 21 -13.54 -14.44 2.87
N HIS A 22 -12.35 -14.49 2.33
CA HIS A 22 -11.37 -13.42 2.48
C HIS A 22 -11.88 -12.25 1.64
N ALA A 23 -12.56 -11.30 2.26
CA ALA A 23 -12.69 -9.99 1.68
C ALA A 23 -11.29 -9.42 1.51
N HIS A 24 -10.93 -9.04 0.29
CA HIS A 24 -9.61 -8.48 -0.01
C HIS A 24 -9.56 -6.97 0.26
N SER A 25 -10.71 -6.37 0.51
CA SER A 25 -10.84 -4.95 0.88
C SER A 25 -11.83 -4.77 2.02
N ILE A 26 -11.55 -3.86 2.92
CA ILE A 26 -12.38 -3.62 4.12
C ILE A 26 -12.74 -2.15 4.22
N LEU A 27 -14.04 -1.88 4.42
CA LEU A 27 -14.53 -0.57 4.81
C LEU A 27 -14.76 -0.50 6.32
N ARG A 28 -14.29 0.56 6.93
CA ARG A 28 -14.43 0.82 8.37
C ARG A 28 -14.90 2.23 8.64
N TYR A 29 -15.74 2.36 9.64
CA TYR A 29 -16.08 3.64 10.26
C TYR A 29 -15.30 3.81 11.56
N SER A 30 -14.60 4.92 11.71
CA SER A 30 -13.88 5.25 12.93
C SER A 30 -14.11 6.73 13.27
N GLY A 31 -15.07 7.00 14.13
CA GLY A 31 -15.46 8.38 14.46
C GLY A 31 -16.03 9.09 13.22
N SER A 32 -15.31 10.09 12.71
CA SER A 32 -15.67 10.87 11.53
C SER A 32 -14.97 10.39 10.25
N ASP A 33 -14.23 9.30 10.28
CA ASP A 33 -13.45 8.81 9.15
C ASP A 33 -14.10 7.57 8.53
N VAL A 34 -14.19 7.51 7.20
CA VAL A 34 -14.43 6.28 6.44
C VAL A 34 -13.09 5.81 5.90
N THR A 35 -12.73 4.57 6.21
CA THR A 35 -11.45 3.99 5.80
C THR A 35 -11.68 2.80 4.89
N TYR A 36 -11.07 2.81 3.70
CA TYR A 36 -10.92 1.67 2.81
C TYR A 36 -9.49 1.14 2.95
N VAL A 37 -9.36 -0.17 3.10
CA VAL A 37 -8.05 -0.84 3.15
C VAL A 37 -8.08 -2.05 2.24
N ALA A 38 -7.24 -2.06 1.23
CA ALA A 38 -6.95 -3.27 0.46
C ALA A 38 -6.05 -4.19 1.31
N GLU A 39 -6.58 -5.36 1.69
CA GLU A 39 -5.83 -6.31 2.55
C GLU A 39 -4.98 -7.30 1.75
N ASP A 40 -5.16 -7.40 0.45
CA ASP A 40 -4.47 -8.38 -0.40
C ASP A 40 -3.64 -7.70 -1.51
N ALA A 41 -2.44 -8.23 -1.68
CA ALA A 41 -1.47 -7.81 -2.69
C ALA A 41 -1.64 -8.58 -4.03
N THR A 42 -2.73 -9.29 -4.25
CA THR A 42 -2.85 -10.18 -5.41
C THR A 42 -3.51 -9.55 -6.62
N SER A 43 -4.34 -8.54 -6.44
CA SER A 43 -5.03 -7.80 -7.51
C SER A 43 -4.74 -6.31 -7.47
N ALA A 44 -4.73 -5.68 -8.64
CA ALA A 44 -4.76 -4.24 -8.79
C ALA A 44 -6.19 -3.73 -8.49
N ASN A 45 -6.32 -2.68 -7.69
CA ASN A 45 -7.63 -2.14 -7.33
C ASN A 45 -8.08 -1.10 -8.37
N GLN A 46 -9.39 -1.03 -8.61
CA GLN A 46 -10.02 0.02 -9.42
C GLN A 46 -11.08 0.76 -8.59
N LEU A 47 -10.60 1.48 -7.60
CA LEU A 47 -11.44 2.12 -6.62
C LEU A 47 -12.12 3.38 -7.18
N THR A 48 -13.43 3.45 -7.04
CA THR A 48 -14.20 4.67 -7.30
C THR A 48 -14.94 5.07 -6.04
N VAL A 49 -14.75 6.31 -5.62
CA VAL A 49 -15.48 6.89 -4.48
C VAL A 49 -16.21 8.14 -4.95
N ARG A 50 -17.54 8.19 -4.73
CA ARG A 50 -18.37 9.33 -5.14
C ARG A 50 -19.49 9.61 -4.15
N ALA A 51 -20.03 10.82 -4.22
CA ALA A 51 -21.27 11.14 -3.53
C ALA A 51 -22.47 10.45 -4.20
N ALA A 52 -23.37 9.86 -3.42
CA ALA A 52 -24.60 9.23 -3.87
C ALA A 52 -25.78 9.65 -2.98
N GLY A 53 -26.28 10.85 -3.15
CA GLY A 53 -27.30 11.46 -2.31
C GLY A 53 -26.82 11.65 -0.88
N GLN A 54 -27.39 10.91 0.07
CA GLN A 54 -27.02 10.95 1.49
C GLN A 54 -25.90 9.94 1.84
N ASP A 55 -25.41 9.20 0.86
CA ASP A 55 -24.40 8.18 1.04
C ASP A 55 -23.09 8.52 0.31
N ILE A 56 -22.01 7.91 0.77
CA ILE A 56 -20.75 7.76 0.06
C ILE A 56 -20.81 6.42 -0.66
N HIS A 57 -20.69 6.42 -1.97
CA HIS A 57 -20.64 5.21 -2.77
C HIS A 57 -19.19 4.83 -3.01
N VAL A 58 -18.80 3.65 -2.56
CA VAL A 58 -17.49 3.04 -2.76
C VAL A 58 -17.65 1.83 -3.66
N ARG A 59 -16.88 1.75 -4.73
CA ARG A 59 -16.90 0.65 -5.70
C ARG A 59 -15.49 0.22 -6.03
N ASP A 60 -15.25 -1.09 -5.95
CA ASP A 60 -14.04 -1.74 -6.44
C ASP A 60 -14.40 -3.05 -7.15
N PRO A 61 -14.55 -3.03 -8.50
CA PRO A 61 -14.97 -4.19 -9.26
C PRO A 61 -13.85 -5.23 -9.45
N THR A 62 -12.62 -4.92 -9.09
CA THR A 62 -11.44 -5.77 -9.30
C THR A 62 -10.98 -6.51 -8.05
N SER A 63 -11.60 -6.21 -6.91
CA SER A 63 -11.30 -6.90 -5.65
C SER A 63 -11.63 -8.39 -5.74
N ASP A 64 -10.62 -9.24 -5.76
CA ASP A 64 -10.74 -10.72 -5.87
C ASP A 64 -11.39 -11.40 -4.66
N GLY A 65 -11.97 -10.72 -3.77
CA GLY A 65 -12.68 -11.22 -2.60
C GLY A 65 -13.81 -10.28 -2.21
N GLY A 66 -14.00 -9.25 -3.03
CA GLY A 66 -14.99 -8.23 -2.79
C GLY A 66 -14.65 -7.29 -1.64
N ILE A 67 -15.58 -6.44 -1.31
CA ILE A 67 -15.49 -5.47 -0.23
C ILE A 67 -16.22 -6.02 0.99
N ASP A 68 -15.56 -6.08 2.15
CA ASP A 68 -16.28 -6.16 3.43
C ASP A 68 -16.86 -4.77 3.73
N PRO A 69 -18.18 -4.58 3.59
CA PRO A 69 -18.79 -3.27 3.72
C PRO A 69 -18.79 -2.77 5.18
N GLY A 70 -18.43 -3.62 6.15
CA GLY A 70 -18.48 -3.26 7.57
C GLY A 70 -19.87 -2.72 7.97
N PRO A 71 -19.96 -1.49 8.49
CA PRO A 71 -21.23 -0.87 8.85
C PRO A 71 -21.99 -0.24 7.68
N CYS A 72 -21.41 -0.23 6.47
CA CYS A 72 -22.04 0.32 5.27
C CYS A 72 -23.04 -0.66 4.67
N ARG A 73 -23.96 -0.14 3.86
CA ARG A 73 -24.95 -0.96 3.18
C ARG A 73 -24.32 -1.56 1.91
N PRO A 74 -24.38 -2.90 1.71
CA PRO A 74 -23.87 -3.50 0.48
C PRO A 74 -24.69 -3.05 -0.74
N GLY A 75 -24.00 -2.90 -1.87
CA GLY A 75 -24.59 -2.59 -3.17
C GLY A 75 -24.57 -3.81 -4.10
N GLU A 76 -23.92 -3.68 -5.24
CA GLU A 76 -23.83 -4.75 -6.23
C GLU A 76 -23.06 -5.96 -5.70
N ILE A 77 -23.55 -7.15 -6.02
CA ILE A 77 -22.91 -8.43 -5.73
C ILE A 77 -22.50 -9.05 -7.06
N SER A 78 -21.30 -9.61 -7.14
CA SER A 78 -20.85 -10.31 -8.34
C SER A 78 -21.78 -11.48 -8.69
N ASN A 79 -21.92 -11.79 -9.97
CA ASN A 79 -22.76 -12.89 -10.46
C ASN A 79 -21.99 -14.23 -10.53
N ASP A 80 -20.76 -14.28 -10.03
CA ASP A 80 -19.97 -15.50 -9.99
C ASP A 80 -20.39 -16.42 -8.82
N ALA A 81 -19.80 -17.60 -8.77
CA ALA A 81 -20.16 -18.62 -7.78
C ALA A 81 -19.86 -18.22 -6.33
N ASN A 82 -19.10 -17.15 -6.11
CA ASN A 82 -18.66 -16.70 -4.79
C ASN A 82 -19.46 -15.51 -4.25
N ALA A 83 -20.23 -14.82 -5.10
CA ALA A 83 -21.12 -13.71 -4.74
C ALA A 83 -20.43 -12.57 -3.94
N TRP A 84 -19.35 -12.00 -4.48
CA TRP A 84 -18.61 -10.91 -3.85
C TRP A 84 -19.37 -9.57 -3.89
N ILE A 85 -19.25 -8.80 -2.82
CA ILE A 85 -19.77 -7.42 -2.77
C ILE A 85 -18.76 -6.50 -3.46
N LEU A 86 -19.18 -5.87 -4.55
CA LEU A 86 -18.35 -4.98 -5.36
C LEU A 86 -18.59 -3.49 -5.05
N GLU A 87 -19.66 -3.21 -4.33
CA GLU A 87 -20.08 -1.84 -4.00
C GLU A 87 -20.58 -1.75 -2.56
N ALA A 88 -20.35 -0.60 -1.95
CA ALA A 88 -20.90 -0.28 -0.64
C ALA A 88 -21.38 1.18 -0.57
N PHE A 89 -22.42 1.40 0.21
CA PHE A 89 -23.01 2.70 0.47
C PHE A 89 -22.89 3.04 1.94
N CYS A 90 -22.01 3.99 2.25
CA CYS A 90 -21.75 4.43 3.60
C CYS A 90 -22.50 5.72 3.91
N PRO A 91 -23.25 5.84 5.02
CA PRO A 91 -23.90 7.10 5.38
C PRO A 91 -22.88 8.24 5.45
N ARG A 92 -23.16 9.35 4.75
CA ARG A 92 -22.28 10.50 4.71
C ARG A 92 -22.36 11.38 5.96
N SER A 93 -23.48 11.29 6.68
CA SER A 93 -23.72 12.11 7.86
C SER A 93 -22.66 11.85 8.95
N GLY A 94 -21.95 12.91 9.34
CA GLY A 94 -20.90 12.84 10.36
C GLY A 94 -19.53 12.42 9.84
N VAL A 95 -19.38 12.11 8.54
CA VAL A 95 -18.09 11.84 7.93
C VAL A 95 -17.38 13.15 7.63
N ALA A 96 -16.14 13.29 8.13
CA ALA A 96 -15.31 14.46 7.92
C ALA A 96 -14.19 14.22 6.92
N ARG A 97 -13.77 12.96 6.72
CA ARG A 97 -12.71 12.60 5.76
C ARG A 97 -12.75 11.15 5.31
N LEU A 98 -12.07 10.89 4.21
CA LEU A 98 -11.80 9.56 3.70
C LEU A 98 -10.34 9.17 3.96
N ARG A 99 -10.08 7.89 4.19
CA ARG A 99 -8.75 7.31 4.23
C ARG A 99 -8.72 6.07 3.35
N LEU A 100 -7.86 6.08 2.35
CA LEU A 100 -7.76 5.00 1.36
C LEU A 100 -6.34 4.44 1.39
N ASP A 101 -6.21 3.14 1.60
CA ASP A 101 -4.95 2.38 1.52
C ASP A 101 -5.14 1.32 0.43
N LEU A 102 -4.52 1.55 -0.74
CA LEU A 102 -4.72 0.73 -1.93
C LEU A 102 -3.80 -0.50 -1.95
N GLY A 103 -2.66 -0.44 -1.27
CA GLY A 103 -1.83 -1.61 -1.02
C GLY A 103 -0.64 -1.80 -1.94
N GLU A 104 -0.52 -2.96 -2.56
CA GLU A 104 0.58 -3.29 -3.49
C GLU A 104 -0.02 -3.46 -4.89
N ARG A 105 0.72 -3.19 -5.94
CA ARG A 105 0.43 -3.30 -7.38
C ARG A 105 -0.02 -1.98 -8.03
N GLU A 106 -0.34 -2.08 -9.33
CA GLU A 106 -0.74 -0.94 -10.15
C GLU A 106 -2.23 -0.63 -9.89
N ASP A 107 -2.50 0.30 -9.01
CA ASP A 107 -3.83 0.64 -8.56
C ASP A 107 -4.39 1.88 -9.28
N LEU A 108 -5.70 1.95 -9.41
CA LEU A 108 -6.43 3.10 -9.93
C LEU A 108 -7.46 3.57 -8.90
N ALA A 109 -7.36 4.81 -8.46
CA ALA A 109 -8.38 5.41 -7.60
C ALA A 109 -8.92 6.70 -8.21
N THR A 110 -10.23 6.85 -8.23
CA THR A 110 -10.92 8.06 -8.67
C THR A 110 -11.92 8.52 -7.63
N LEU A 111 -11.74 9.75 -7.15
CA LEU A 111 -12.59 10.36 -6.13
C LEU A 111 -13.39 11.50 -6.75
N SER A 112 -14.70 11.42 -6.66
CA SER A 112 -15.63 12.45 -7.12
C SER A 112 -16.59 12.81 -5.98
N ILE A 113 -16.00 13.35 -4.92
CA ILE A 113 -16.70 13.67 -3.68
C ILE A 113 -16.09 14.92 -3.04
N ASP A 114 -16.92 15.69 -2.35
CA ASP A 114 -16.53 16.92 -1.63
C ASP A 114 -16.18 16.62 -0.15
N LEU A 115 -15.39 15.60 0.09
CA LEU A 115 -14.80 15.26 1.39
C LEU A 115 -13.29 15.15 1.24
N PRO A 116 -12.52 15.75 2.16
CA PRO A 116 -11.06 15.61 2.15
C PRO A 116 -10.66 14.14 2.23
N ALA A 117 -9.71 13.75 1.41
CA ALA A 117 -9.17 12.39 1.39
C ALA A 117 -7.69 12.34 1.76
N VAL A 118 -7.29 11.24 2.36
CA VAL A 118 -5.89 10.84 2.49
C VAL A 118 -5.76 9.50 1.78
N VAL A 119 -5.03 9.49 0.68
CA VAL A 119 -4.81 8.31 -0.15
C VAL A 119 -3.37 7.88 -0.04
N SER A 120 -3.15 6.62 0.27
CA SER A 120 -1.86 5.94 0.14
C SER A 120 -2.00 4.92 -0.98
N ALA A 121 -1.38 5.18 -2.12
CA ALA A 121 -1.45 4.29 -3.26
C ALA A 121 -0.63 3.01 -2.99
N GLY A 122 0.60 3.14 -2.55
CA GLY A 122 1.35 2.01 -2.01
C GLY A 122 2.52 1.58 -2.88
N ASP A 123 2.69 0.28 -3.12
CA ASP A 123 3.75 -0.24 -3.97
C ASP A 123 3.18 -0.52 -5.37
N GLY A 124 3.55 0.20 -6.39
CA GLY A 124 3.03 -0.04 -7.75
C GLY A 124 3.25 1.15 -8.67
N ALA A 125 2.81 1.05 -9.90
CA ALA A 125 2.71 2.22 -10.77
C ALA A 125 1.24 2.68 -10.75
N ASP A 126 0.93 3.54 -9.80
CA ASP A 126 -0.42 3.85 -9.42
C ASP A 126 -0.97 5.09 -10.14
N ARG A 127 -2.28 5.16 -10.22
CA ARG A 127 -2.96 6.34 -10.70
C ARG A 127 -4.05 6.76 -9.73
N VAL A 128 -3.88 7.94 -9.15
CA VAL A 128 -4.86 8.53 -8.23
C VAL A 128 -5.34 9.86 -8.79
N GLN A 129 -6.65 10.00 -8.92
CA GLN A 129 -7.30 11.26 -9.24
C GLN A 129 -8.24 11.63 -8.10
N ALA A 130 -7.90 12.68 -7.38
CA ALA A 130 -8.76 13.24 -6.34
C ALA A 130 -9.72 14.31 -6.94
N GLY A 131 -10.52 14.91 -6.12
CA GLY A 131 -11.59 15.82 -6.53
C GLY A 131 -11.45 17.21 -5.93
N ALA A 132 -12.48 17.66 -5.26
CA ALA A 132 -12.50 18.90 -4.50
C ALA A 132 -12.95 18.55 -3.09
N PRO A 133 -12.28 18.65 -2.08
CA PRO A 133 -11.49 19.69 -1.44
C PRO A 133 -10.01 19.28 -1.26
N ALA A 134 -9.32 19.98 -0.38
CA ALA A 134 -7.92 19.73 -0.05
C ALA A 134 -7.63 18.27 0.34
N ASP A 135 -6.86 17.58 -0.48
CA ASP A 135 -6.54 16.16 -0.37
C ASP A 135 -5.06 15.95 -0.03
N THR A 136 -4.74 14.75 0.41
CA THR A 136 -3.34 14.30 0.61
C THR A 136 -3.13 13.00 -0.14
N LEU A 137 -2.29 13.01 -1.14
CA LEU A 137 -2.00 11.87 -2.01
C LEU A 137 -0.55 11.43 -1.80
N LEU A 138 -0.36 10.18 -1.48
CA LEU A 138 0.94 9.54 -1.31
C LEU A 138 1.05 8.42 -2.34
N GLY A 139 1.92 8.58 -3.34
CA GLY A 139 2.19 7.55 -4.35
C GLY A 139 2.88 6.36 -3.70
N GLY A 140 4.10 6.54 -3.30
CA GLY A 140 4.88 5.49 -2.67
C GLY A 140 6.03 5.05 -3.55
N PRO A 141 6.40 3.78 -3.55
CA PRO A 141 7.36 3.27 -4.49
C PRO A 141 6.72 2.82 -5.81
N GLY A 142 7.08 3.46 -6.89
CA GLY A 142 6.57 3.12 -8.24
C GLY A 142 6.63 4.33 -9.15
N ASN A 143 6.12 4.22 -10.34
CA ASN A 143 6.02 5.35 -11.25
C ASN A 143 4.56 5.82 -11.24
N ASP A 144 4.25 6.77 -10.38
CA ASP A 144 2.89 7.12 -10.04
C ASP A 144 2.36 8.33 -10.83
N GLN A 145 1.05 8.39 -10.95
CA GLN A 145 0.35 9.54 -11.52
C GLN A 145 -0.66 10.04 -10.49
N LEU A 146 -0.40 11.20 -9.90
CA LEU A 146 -1.23 11.79 -8.87
C LEU A 146 -1.83 13.10 -9.38
N GLY A 147 -3.15 13.23 -9.30
CA GLY A 147 -3.89 14.46 -9.58
C GLY A 147 -4.67 14.90 -8.37
N GLY A 148 -4.42 16.11 -7.85
CA GLY A 148 -5.11 16.69 -6.72
C GLY A 148 -6.54 17.09 -7.07
N GLY A 149 -6.71 17.95 -8.03
CA GLY A 149 -8.01 18.42 -8.49
C GLY A 149 -8.27 19.86 -8.11
N ASP A 150 -9.39 20.12 -7.44
CA ASP A 150 -9.66 21.43 -6.87
C ASP A 150 -9.35 21.39 -5.37
N GLY A 151 -8.67 22.40 -4.87
CA GLY A 151 -8.37 22.47 -3.43
C GLY A 151 -6.92 22.84 -3.20
N GLY A 152 -6.48 22.93 -1.96
CA GLY A 152 -5.05 23.07 -1.65
C GLY A 152 -4.50 21.70 -1.28
N ASP A 153 -3.91 21.01 -2.25
CA ASP A 153 -3.58 19.60 -2.13
C ASP A 153 -2.12 19.37 -1.71
N VAL A 154 -1.87 18.22 -1.13
CA VAL A 154 -0.50 17.76 -0.83
C VAL A 154 -0.24 16.46 -1.59
N LEU A 155 0.64 16.52 -2.58
CA LEU A 155 1.03 15.37 -3.39
C LEU A 155 2.48 14.99 -3.08
N ASP A 156 2.71 13.73 -2.73
CA ASP A 156 4.03 13.15 -2.50
C ASP A 156 4.19 11.96 -3.45
N GLY A 157 5.00 12.12 -4.50
CA GLY A 157 5.22 11.06 -5.49
C GLY A 157 5.85 9.83 -4.87
N GLY A 158 6.85 10.04 -4.03
CA GLY A 158 7.55 8.93 -3.37
C GLY A 158 8.84 8.58 -4.07
N VAL A 159 9.03 7.31 -4.39
CA VAL A 159 10.22 6.82 -5.09
C VAL A 159 9.80 6.32 -6.48
N GLY A 160 10.26 6.96 -7.53
CA GLY A 160 9.88 6.60 -8.90
C GLY A 160 10.06 7.74 -9.88
N VAL A 161 9.62 7.52 -11.09
CA VAL A 161 9.47 8.59 -12.08
C VAL A 161 7.99 8.96 -12.11
N ASP A 162 7.65 10.01 -11.39
CA ASP A 162 6.28 10.34 -11.07
C ASP A 162 5.74 11.50 -11.91
N VAL A 163 4.43 11.56 -12.00
CA VAL A 163 3.69 12.69 -12.59
C VAL A 163 2.75 13.24 -11.53
N LEU A 164 3.03 14.46 -11.06
CA LEU A 164 2.21 15.15 -10.09
C LEU A 164 1.51 16.34 -10.75
N ASP A 165 0.20 16.41 -10.60
CA ASP A 165 -0.64 17.51 -11.10
C ASP A 165 -1.45 18.05 -9.92
N GLY A 166 -1.08 19.23 -9.40
CA GLY A 166 -1.76 19.87 -8.26
C GLY A 166 -3.22 20.14 -8.59
N GLY A 167 -3.44 20.83 -9.69
CA GLY A 167 -4.78 21.20 -10.15
C GLY A 167 -5.10 22.66 -9.90
N THR A 168 -6.22 22.97 -9.26
CA THR A 168 -6.57 24.35 -8.90
C THR A 168 -6.51 24.53 -7.39
N GLY A 169 -5.80 25.55 -6.93
CA GLY A 169 -5.66 25.83 -5.50
C GLY A 169 -4.22 26.04 -5.10
N ASP A 170 -3.97 26.26 -3.83
CA ASP A 170 -2.61 26.46 -3.33
C ASP A 170 -2.02 25.09 -2.95
N ASP A 171 -1.22 24.49 -3.86
CA ASP A 171 -0.79 23.10 -3.76
C ASP A 171 0.64 22.92 -3.22
N GLU A 172 0.91 21.79 -2.61
CA GLU A 172 2.26 21.37 -2.18
C GLU A 172 2.64 20.06 -2.86
N LEU A 173 3.61 20.12 -3.82
CA LEU A 173 4.13 18.98 -4.54
C LEU A 173 5.50 18.58 -4.00
N ARG A 174 5.69 17.30 -3.67
CA ARG A 174 6.93 16.73 -3.16
C ARG A 174 7.41 15.63 -4.08
N ALA A 175 8.62 15.83 -4.64
CA ALA A 175 9.19 14.97 -5.67
C ALA A 175 10.70 14.74 -5.46
N ARG A 176 11.17 14.79 -4.20
CA ARG A 176 12.59 14.72 -3.90
C ARG A 176 13.02 13.29 -3.57
N ASP A 177 13.34 12.53 -4.56
CA ASP A 177 13.80 11.14 -4.40
C ASP A 177 15.09 10.82 -5.18
N GLY A 178 15.52 11.72 -6.09
CA GLY A 178 16.69 11.59 -6.95
C GLY A 178 16.39 10.93 -8.28
N GLN A 179 15.11 10.88 -8.70
CA GLN A 179 14.66 10.44 -10.00
C GLN A 179 14.00 11.63 -10.73
N ALA A 180 13.67 11.48 -12.00
CA ALA A 180 13.16 12.59 -12.80
C ALA A 180 11.64 12.59 -12.81
N ASP A 181 11.04 13.53 -12.11
CA ASP A 181 9.60 13.68 -12.01
C ASP A 181 9.07 14.81 -12.90
N THR A 182 7.79 14.71 -13.23
CA THR A 182 7.08 15.74 -13.99
C THR A 182 6.05 16.41 -13.09
N LEU A 183 6.20 17.72 -12.88
CA LEU A 183 5.41 18.46 -11.91
C LEU A 183 4.62 19.57 -12.61
N ARG A 184 3.32 19.58 -12.41
CA ARG A 184 2.39 20.61 -12.86
C ARG A 184 1.66 21.14 -11.65
N CYS A 185 1.70 22.44 -11.46
CA CYS A 185 1.09 23.05 -10.29
C CYS A 185 -0.36 23.50 -10.60
N GLY A 186 -0.54 24.17 -11.72
CA GLY A 186 -1.84 24.69 -12.12
C GLY A 186 -2.11 26.11 -11.60
N PRO A 187 -3.39 26.55 -11.56
CA PRO A 187 -3.75 27.85 -11.03
C PRO A 187 -3.73 27.91 -9.50
N GLY A 188 -2.88 28.74 -8.91
CA GLY A 188 -2.82 28.89 -7.46
C GLY A 188 -1.60 29.65 -7.00
N THR A 189 -1.20 29.43 -5.77
CA THR A 189 0.09 29.82 -5.21
C THR A 189 0.78 28.57 -4.68
N ASP A 190 1.59 27.97 -5.54
CA ASP A 190 2.01 26.62 -5.36
C ASP A 190 3.43 26.50 -4.82
N ARG A 191 3.67 25.42 -4.11
CA ARG A 191 4.96 25.10 -3.55
C ARG A 191 5.43 23.74 -3.99
N VAL A 192 6.63 23.68 -4.57
CA VAL A 192 7.27 22.46 -5.03
C VAL A 192 8.57 22.22 -4.25
N ASP A 193 8.72 21.02 -3.73
CA ASP A 193 9.96 20.48 -3.18
C ASP A 193 10.52 19.43 -4.14
N ALA A 194 11.46 19.85 -4.98
CA ALA A 194 11.99 19.08 -6.10
C ALA A 194 13.51 18.83 -5.97
N ASP A 195 14.03 17.95 -6.77
CA ASP A 195 15.47 17.84 -7.00
C ASP A 195 15.88 18.40 -8.37
N GLN A 196 17.14 18.13 -8.79
CA GLN A 196 17.68 18.71 -10.02
C GLN A 196 17.22 18.00 -11.29
N LEU A 197 16.71 16.79 -11.18
CA LEU A 197 16.27 15.95 -12.29
C LEU A 197 14.83 16.24 -12.69
N ASP A 198 14.07 16.87 -11.78
CA ASP A 198 12.64 17.07 -11.95
C ASP A 198 12.34 18.19 -12.94
N ASP A 199 11.28 17.96 -13.70
CA ASP A 199 10.72 18.93 -14.64
C ASP A 199 9.48 19.60 -14.01
N ALA A 200 9.71 20.78 -13.41
CA ALA A 200 8.62 21.59 -12.87
C ALA A 200 8.14 22.58 -13.94
N ALA A 201 6.87 22.56 -14.23
CA ALA A 201 6.24 23.44 -15.22
C ALA A 201 6.32 24.91 -14.81
N ALA A 202 6.11 25.80 -15.77
CA ALA A 202 6.26 27.24 -15.57
C ALA A 202 5.15 27.88 -14.71
N ASP A 203 4.11 27.14 -14.43
CA ASP A 203 2.98 27.49 -13.54
C ASP A 203 3.28 27.24 -12.05
N CYS A 204 4.45 26.69 -11.71
CA CYS A 204 4.89 26.50 -10.34
C CYS A 204 5.63 27.74 -9.82
N GLU A 205 5.03 28.53 -8.92
CA GLU A 205 5.61 29.82 -8.47
C GLU A 205 6.78 29.66 -7.50
N THR A 206 6.70 28.68 -6.60
CA THR A 206 7.73 28.46 -5.58
C THR A 206 8.36 27.08 -5.70
N VAL A 207 9.44 26.98 -6.46
CA VAL A 207 10.19 25.73 -6.62
C VAL A 207 11.45 25.76 -5.76
N THR A 208 11.45 24.94 -4.72
CA THR A 208 12.63 24.72 -3.89
C THR A 208 13.40 23.52 -4.44
N ARG A 209 14.54 23.77 -5.09
CA ARG A 209 15.42 22.70 -5.55
C ARG A 209 16.55 22.47 -4.55
N THR A 210 16.58 21.29 -3.96
CA THR A 210 17.76 20.91 -3.20
C THR A 210 18.79 20.37 -4.16
N VAL A 211 19.99 20.95 -4.09
CA VAL A 211 21.17 20.33 -4.67
C VAL A 211 21.49 19.12 -3.80
N THR A 212 20.81 18.00 -4.00
CA THR A 212 21.42 16.73 -3.68
C THR A 212 22.60 16.64 -4.64
N ALA A 213 23.82 16.83 -4.13
CA ALA A 213 24.98 16.44 -4.92
C ALA A 213 24.65 15.04 -5.45
N PRO A 214 24.75 14.78 -6.77
CA PRO A 214 24.53 13.44 -7.29
C PRO A 214 25.35 12.51 -6.40
N PRO A 215 24.79 11.41 -5.90
CA PRO A 215 25.58 10.49 -5.13
C PRO A 215 26.85 10.24 -5.97
N PRO A 216 28.05 10.31 -5.39
CA PRO A 216 29.31 10.24 -6.16
C PRO A 216 29.47 8.99 -7.02
N ASP A 217 28.45 8.17 -7.10
CA ASP A 217 28.29 7.01 -7.96
C ASP A 217 26.84 6.90 -8.48
N ALA A 218 26.23 8.02 -8.93
CA ALA A 218 25.13 7.91 -9.90
C ALA A 218 25.78 7.20 -11.10
N GLY A 219 25.60 5.91 -11.18
CA GLY A 219 26.07 5.11 -12.30
C GLY A 219 25.69 5.87 -13.58
N SER A 220 26.58 5.94 -14.55
CA SER A 220 26.27 6.59 -15.81
C SER A 220 24.89 6.14 -16.28
N ALA A 221 24.14 7.00 -16.95
CA ALA A 221 22.84 6.64 -17.55
C ALA A 221 22.87 5.38 -18.44
N ASP A 222 24.06 4.83 -18.65
CA ASP A 222 24.36 3.57 -19.33
C ASP A 222 24.67 2.39 -18.38
N ASP A 223 24.57 2.56 -17.07
CA ASP A 223 24.77 1.43 -16.17
C ASP A 223 23.59 0.45 -16.27
N ARG A 224 23.85 -0.67 -16.93
CA ARG A 224 22.95 -1.79 -17.08
C ARG A 224 23.34 -2.99 -16.20
N SER A 225 24.32 -2.80 -15.36
CA SER A 225 24.85 -3.86 -14.51
C SER A 225 24.04 -3.95 -13.23
N PRO A 226 23.38 -5.07 -12.94
CA PRO A 226 22.66 -5.20 -11.68
C PRO A 226 23.62 -5.25 -10.49
N PRO A 227 23.24 -4.68 -9.34
CA PRO A 227 24.05 -4.70 -8.13
C PRO A 227 24.33 -6.13 -7.67
N ARG A 228 25.49 -6.38 -7.09
CA ARG A 228 25.75 -7.66 -6.42
C ARG A 228 25.14 -7.61 -5.03
N VAL A 229 24.24 -8.53 -4.75
CA VAL A 229 23.59 -8.63 -3.45
C VAL A 229 24.02 -9.91 -2.74
N GLU A 230 24.40 -9.79 -1.48
CA GLU A 230 24.62 -10.89 -0.58
C GLU A 230 23.61 -10.82 0.57
N ALA A 231 23.05 -11.95 0.92
CA ALA A 231 22.11 -12.02 2.03
C ALA A 231 22.26 -13.34 2.77
N GLY A 232 22.27 -13.23 4.08
CA GLY A 232 22.39 -14.38 4.96
C GLY A 232 21.62 -14.17 6.26
N ALA A 233 21.25 -15.27 6.89
CA ALA A 233 20.63 -15.25 8.20
C ALA A 233 21.05 -16.49 8.99
N ALA A 234 21.01 -16.41 10.31
CA ALA A 234 21.20 -17.60 11.14
C ALA A 234 20.17 -18.68 10.75
N THR A 235 20.64 -19.89 10.49
CA THR A 235 19.80 -21.02 10.06
C THR A 235 18.72 -21.40 11.09
N LEU A 236 18.92 -21.02 12.34
CA LEU A 236 17.99 -21.22 13.44
C LEU A 236 17.77 -19.91 14.20
N GLN A 237 16.54 -19.40 14.17
CA GLN A 237 16.18 -18.17 14.89
C GLN A 237 15.07 -18.40 15.90
N ARG A 238 15.19 -17.78 17.08
CA ARG A 238 14.11 -17.72 18.07
C ARG A 238 13.12 -16.62 17.70
N VAL A 239 11.86 -17.00 17.65
CA VAL A 239 10.74 -16.08 17.40
C VAL A 239 9.87 -16.00 18.65
N GLY A 240 10.39 -15.35 19.67
CA GLY A 240 9.67 -15.12 20.93
C GLY A 240 8.65 -13.98 20.82
N GLU A 241 8.50 -13.20 21.89
CA GLU A 241 7.57 -12.07 21.95
C GLU A 241 7.83 -10.98 20.92
N ARG A 242 9.08 -10.82 20.49
CA ARG A 242 9.47 -9.79 19.50
C ARG A 242 9.01 -10.10 18.07
N ARG A 243 8.61 -11.34 17.77
CA ARG A 243 8.06 -11.78 16.48
C ARG A 243 8.85 -11.26 15.26
N ARG A 244 10.17 -11.38 15.31
CA ARG A 244 11.06 -10.82 14.28
C ARG A 244 11.97 -11.90 13.71
N ILE A 245 12.18 -11.85 12.39
CA ILE A 245 13.23 -12.58 11.68
C ILE A 245 14.24 -11.53 11.24
N ARG A 246 15.53 -11.84 11.42
CA ARG A 246 16.62 -10.93 11.05
C ARG A 246 17.40 -11.54 9.89
N VAL A 247 17.69 -10.70 8.91
CA VAL A 247 18.46 -11.03 7.72
C VAL A 247 19.52 -9.96 7.56
N ALA A 248 20.79 -10.34 7.55
CA ALA A 248 21.87 -9.46 7.16
C ALA A 248 21.94 -9.43 5.63
N ALA A 249 22.07 -8.26 5.05
CA ALA A 249 22.19 -8.09 3.62
C ALA A 249 23.17 -6.98 3.29
N THR A 250 23.91 -7.16 2.19
CA THR A 250 24.83 -6.17 1.62
C THR A 250 24.53 -5.99 0.14
N SER A 251 24.85 -4.83 -0.41
CA SER A 251 24.85 -4.60 -1.85
C SER A 251 26.18 -3.97 -2.26
N SER A 252 26.67 -4.31 -3.44
CA SER A 252 27.88 -3.70 -4.00
C SER A 252 27.70 -2.21 -4.29
N GLU A 253 26.46 -1.76 -4.41
CA GLU A 253 26.10 -0.41 -4.81
C GLU A 253 25.13 0.20 -3.81
N ARG A 254 25.01 1.51 -3.86
CA ARG A 254 23.99 2.25 -3.13
C ARG A 254 22.63 1.95 -3.73
N GLY A 255 21.58 2.06 -2.94
CA GLY A 255 20.23 1.79 -3.43
C GLY A 255 19.30 1.34 -2.34
N VAL A 256 18.34 0.52 -2.71
CA VAL A 256 17.33 -0.02 -1.79
C VAL A 256 17.53 -1.52 -1.62
N LEU A 257 17.56 -1.99 -0.39
CA LEU A 257 17.45 -3.42 -0.06
C LEU A 257 16.06 -3.71 0.47
N ALA A 258 15.34 -4.55 -0.26
CA ALA A 258 14.03 -5.04 0.14
C ALA A 258 14.08 -6.53 0.49
N SER A 259 13.27 -6.98 1.42
CA SER A 259 13.09 -8.40 1.70
C SER A 259 11.64 -8.80 1.55
N SER A 260 11.40 -9.91 0.87
CA SER A 260 10.09 -10.55 0.74
C SER A 260 10.19 -12.04 1.00
N GLY A 261 9.08 -12.74 1.18
CA GLY A 261 9.08 -14.18 1.33
C GLY A 261 7.88 -14.75 2.08
N PHE A 262 8.00 -16.02 2.42
CA PHE A 262 6.93 -16.80 3.01
C PHE A 262 7.38 -17.51 4.27
N LEU A 263 6.42 -17.73 5.17
CA LEU A 263 6.57 -18.61 6.30
C LEU A 263 5.88 -19.94 5.99
N ASN A 264 6.63 -21.03 5.89
CA ASN A 264 6.05 -22.35 5.71
C ASN A 264 5.75 -23.00 7.06
N VAL A 265 4.48 -23.27 7.31
CA VAL A 265 3.99 -23.91 8.54
C VAL A 265 3.14 -25.11 8.15
N ASN A 266 3.68 -26.32 8.31
CA ASN A 266 2.97 -27.57 7.97
C ASN A 266 2.48 -27.67 6.51
N GLY A 267 3.27 -27.13 5.56
CA GLY A 267 2.89 -27.11 4.15
C GLY A 267 2.07 -25.88 3.75
N LEU A 268 1.54 -25.11 4.69
CA LEU A 268 0.87 -23.85 4.44
C LEU A 268 1.92 -22.75 4.26
N SER A 269 1.87 -22.04 3.14
CA SER A 269 2.71 -20.87 2.87
C SER A 269 1.99 -19.61 3.28
N LEU A 270 2.57 -18.86 4.22
CA LEU A 270 2.02 -17.63 4.76
C LEU A 270 2.91 -16.46 4.32
N PRO A 271 2.40 -15.47 3.60
CA PRO A 271 3.20 -14.35 3.14
C PRO A 271 3.72 -13.52 4.32
N LEU A 272 4.91 -12.97 4.16
CA LEU A 272 5.53 -12.07 5.12
C LEU A 272 5.56 -10.68 4.52
N ARG A 273 5.23 -9.67 5.32
CA ARG A 273 5.33 -8.28 4.87
C ARG A 273 6.75 -7.94 4.46
N SER A 274 6.91 -7.30 3.33
CA SER A 274 8.20 -6.80 2.88
C SER A 274 8.77 -5.77 3.85
N THR A 275 10.09 -5.68 3.91
CA THR A 275 10.80 -4.66 4.68
C THR A 275 11.86 -4.07 3.77
N ARG A 276 11.93 -2.76 3.70
CA ARG A 276 12.89 -2.03 2.88
C ARG A 276 13.86 -1.24 3.75
N ARG A 277 15.09 -1.06 3.25
CA ARG A 277 16.12 -0.21 3.85
C ARG A 277 16.97 0.40 2.74
N ARG A 278 17.17 1.69 2.80
CA ARG A 278 18.09 2.39 1.92
C ARG A 278 19.53 2.15 2.35
N LEU A 279 20.39 1.88 1.39
CA LEU A 279 21.84 1.82 1.56
C LEU A 279 22.45 3.12 1.07
N THR A 280 23.08 3.85 1.98
CA THR A 280 23.75 5.12 1.68
C THR A 280 25.22 4.97 1.28
N VAL A 281 25.76 3.75 1.44
CA VAL A 281 27.16 3.43 1.15
C VAL A 281 27.23 2.15 0.32
N ALA A 282 27.94 2.17 -0.79
CA ALA A 282 28.27 0.99 -1.59
C ALA A 282 29.05 -0.04 -0.74
N GLY A 283 28.72 -1.31 -0.88
CA GLY A 283 29.30 -2.38 -0.04
C GLY A 283 28.79 -2.39 1.41
N GLY A 284 27.93 -1.45 1.76
CA GLY A 284 27.35 -1.37 3.12
C GLY A 284 26.46 -2.54 3.46
N GLY A 285 26.41 -2.88 4.76
CA GLY A 285 25.56 -3.92 5.29
C GLY A 285 24.42 -3.37 6.15
N VAL A 286 23.25 -3.95 6.03
CA VAL A 286 22.09 -3.63 6.88
C VAL A 286 21.43 -4.90 7.41
N GLU A 287 20.81 -4.78 8.57
CA GLU A 287 19.94 -5.83 9.10
C GLU A 287 18.49 -5.53 8.73
N LEU A 288 17.92 -6.34 7.86
CA LEU A 288 16.51 -6.33 7.55
C LEU A 288 15.74 -7.08 8.63
N THR A 289 14.76 -6.43 9.24
CA THR A 289 13.94 -7.01 10.30
C THR A 289 12.53 -7.24 9.82
N ILE A 290 12.15 -8.49 9.59
CA ILE A 290 10.83 -8.88 9.13
C ILE A 290 9.94 -9.21 10.33
N ARG A 291 8.81 -8.54 10.47
CA ARG A 291 7.84 -8.80 11.54
C ARG A 291 6.86 -9.89 11.12
N LEU A 292 6.66 -10.86 11.99
CA LEU A 292 5.62 -11.86 11.81
C LEU A 292 4.25 -11.31 12.23
N PRO A 293 3.24 -11.32 11.37
CA PRO A 293 1.88 -10.93 11.72
C PRO A 293 1.34 -11.72 12.92
N ARG A 294 0.49 -11.11 13.73
CA ARG A 294 -0.09 -11.78 14.93
C ARG A 294 -0.84 -13.06 14.55
N LYS A 295 -1.59 -13.04 13.46
CA LYS A 295 -2.33 -14.20 12.93
C LYS A 295 -1.40 -15.40 12.64
N HIS A 296 -0.24 -15.16 12.05
CA HIS A 296 0.74 -16.21 11.74
C HIS A 296 1.37 -16.81 13.01
N MET A 297 1.50 -16.03 14.07
CA MET A 297 2.05 -16.52 15.34
C MET A 297 1.18 -17.58 16.02
N ALA A 298 -0.14 -17.52 15.85
CA ALA A 298 -1.01 -18.58 16.39
C ALA A 298 -0.73 -19.94 15.71
N GLN A 299 -0.57 -19.92 14.39
CA GLN A 299 -0.21 -21.11 13.61
C GLN A 299 1.19 -21.63 13.96
N CYS A 300 2.18 -20.73 14.10
CA CYS A 300 3.53 -21.10 14.55
C CYS A 300 3.50 -21.75 15.94
N ARG A 301 2.77 -21.18 16.90
CA ARG A 301 2.63 -21.76 18.26
C ARG A 301 2.01 -23.16 18.23
N LYS A 302 1.00 -23.39 17.39
CA LYS A 302 0.39 -24.70 17.18
C LYS A 302 1.39 -25.68 16.59
N ALA A 303 2.18 -25.26 15.58
CA ALA A 303 3.21 -26.07 14.97
C ALA A 303 4.33 -26.42 15.96
N PHE A 304 4.79 -25.45 16.76
CA PHE A 304 5.83 -25.68 17.76
C PHE A 304 5.39 -26.65 18.87
N ARG A 305 4.11 -26.59 19.30
CA ARG A 305 3.56 -27.55 20.28
C ARG A 305 3.55 -29.00 19.73
N ASN A 306 3.34 -29.13 18.43
CA ASN A 306 3.26 -30.42 17.77
C ASN A 306 4.63 -30.89 17.19
N ALA A 307 5.74 -30.31 17.67
CA ALA A 307 7.11 -30.58 17.20
C ALA A 307 7.29 -30.47 15.66
N ARG A 308 6.45 -29.70 14.99
CA ARG A 308 6.51 -29.50 13.54
C ARG A 308 7.46 -28.37 13.16
N ARG A 309 8.09 -28.50 12.01
CA ARG A 309 9.04 -27.50 11.51
C ARG A 309 8.33 -26.26 10.99
N VAL A 310 8.82 -25.10 11.38
CA VAL A 310 8.44 -23.80 10.84
C VAL A 310 9.68 -23.23 10.13
N VAL A 311 9.56 -22.95 8.85
CA VAL A 311 10.67 -22.47 8.02
C VAL A 311 10.27 -21.19 7.31
N ALA A 312 11.07 -20.14 7.47
CA ALA A 312 10.94 -18.94 6.66
C ALA A 312 11.82 -19.09 5.39
N ARG A 313 11.24 -18.79 4.25
CA ARG A 313 11.93 -18.68 2.96
C ARG A 313 11.87 -17.25 2.52
N LEU A 314 13.01 -16.60 2.39
CA LEU A 314 13.13 -15.18 2.12
C LEU A 314 13.99 -14.94 0.89
N SER A 315 13.71 -13.84 0.22
CA SER A 315 14.55 -13.27 -0.82
C SER A 315 14.88 -11.83 -0.44
N VAL A 316 16.07 -11.39 -0.79
CA VAL A 316 16.47 -9.99 -0.69
C VAL A 316 16.72 -9.49 -2.10
N VAL A 317 16.12 -8.37 -2.43
CA VAL A 317 16.31 -7.66 -3.69
C VAL A 317 17.13 -6.42 -3.39
N ALA A 318 18.19 -6.22 -4.13
CA ALA A 318 18.90 -4.94 -4.18
C ALA A 318 18.51 -4.24 -5.47
N THR A 319 18.15 -2.97 -5.37
CA THR A 319 17.89 -2.11 -6.53
C THR A 319 18.83 -0.91 -6.41
N ASP A 320 19.64 -0.66 -7.44
CA ASP A 320 20.55 0.49 -7.49
C ASP A 320 19.82 1.78 -7.89
N ALA A 321 20.58 2.88 -7.98
CA ALA A 321 20.04 4.18 -8.36
C ALA A 321 19.61 4.26 -9.85
N ALA A 322 20.10 3.34 -10.69
CA ALA A 322 19.72 3.25 -12.11
C ALA A 322 18.49 2.35 -12.33
N GLY A 323 17.93 1.76 -11.25
CA GLY A 323 16.78 0.87 -11.32
C GLY A 323 17.12 -0.59 -11.62
N ASN A 324 18.43 -0.93 -11.78
CA ASN A 324 18.81 -2.32 -12.00
C ASN A 324 18.67 -3.11 -10.71
N SER A 325 18.15 -4.31 -10.81
CA SER A 325 17.85 -5.11 -9.63
C SER A 325 18.50 -6.50 -9.65
N ALA A 326 18.97 -6.94 -8.51
CA ALA A 326 19.44 -8.30 -8.29
C ALA A 326 18.77 -8.94 -7.08
N THR A 327 18.45 -10.21 -7.22
CA THR A 327 17.76 -10.97 -6.16
C THR A 327 18.65 -12.06 -5.59
N ARG A 328 18.75 -12.14 -4.27
CA ARG A 328 19.42 -13.21 -3.55
C ARG A 328 18.43 -13.97 -2.67
N ARG A 329 18.32 -15.27 -2.86
CA ARG A 329 17.57 -16.13 -1.95
C ARG A 329 18.36 -16.38 -0.67
N VAL A 330 17.71 -16.16 0.47
CA VAL A 330 18.29 -16.49 1.79
C VAL A 330 18.08 -17.98 2.05
N PRO A 331 19.09 -18.72 2.52
CA PRO A 331 18.91 -20.10 2.94
C PRO A 331 17.76 -20.24 3.95
N GLY A 332 17.01 -21.31 3.86
CA GLY A 332 15.80 -21.51 4.68
C GLY A 332 16.08 -21.38 6.19
N ILE A 333 15.40 -20.45 6.85
CA ILE A 333 15.57 -20.15 8.28
C ILE A 333 14.60 -21.00 9.07
N ARG A 334 15.12 -21.90 9.91
CA ARG A 334 14.29 -22.64 10.86
C ARG A 334 13.91 -21.73 12.03
N LEU A 335 12.63 -21.69 12.37
CA LEU A 335 12.14 -20.93 13.50
C LEU A 335 11.87 -21.87 14.68
N ARG A 336 12.16 -21.37 15.89
CA ARG A 336 11.82 -22.03 17.15
C ARG A 336 11.17 -21.03 18.11
N ARG A 337 10.50 -21.56 19.11
CA ARG A 337 9.91 -20.78 20.19
C ARG A 337 10.99 -20.08 21.02
#